data_72e05068f9dc6d60d79c36ae0457a354
#
_entry.id   72e05068f9dc6d60d79c36ae0457a354
#
_cell.length_a   1.000
_cell.length_b   1.000
_cell.length_c   1.000
_cell.angle_alpha   90.00
_cell.angle_beta   90.00
_cell.angle_gamma   90.00
#
_symmetry.space_group_name_H-M   'P 1'
#
loop_
_entity.id
_entity.type
_entity.pdbx_description
1 polymer ?
#
loop_
_entity_poly.entity_id
_entity_poly.type
_entity_poly.pdbx_seq_one_letter_code
_entity_poly.pdbx_strand_id
1 'polypeptide(L)'
;MNRFLRSFFLACIFILASGAVLLAQNSNEEEAGGAESPKKGGDTESAGEEKEGPEVDFDLQIGIGSRTFNEEGGEKVTYQSFTLTPELTIGKFGLGLNLTMNFRFTGGPNNDQFEIRREDWVPDSASDFLPTYLPKFKYIRWAQKGEPLYARLGEIENGLLGNGYIMSGYTNTLFLPELPIFGLSFDLDGQLFNFPYVGIENFVGNLGAFDVLGSRLYVRPFAWTEPAILKGLQIGVTGAADRRPFYHVPNTDSTGTVTMIGTDIMVPLLTKEMFTLSTFGDLVFQQNGTGGMVGFGGRIVKIVLYRAEIRFVGKNFIPVYFDATYDLYRHIKYQIYSGAETTPFYVAWYGMTGISVLDDMLSLTVSLDGPFGRRITETVGGVAPENNPQNYPHLRAVFSMSKDLFPIFLQASYDKQLIRTFSDLVSPEGSTIQASLNFKMGPA
;
A
#
# COMPACT_ATOMS: atom_id res chain seq x y z
N MET A 1 30.99 21.56 -7.47
CA MET A 1 29.82 20.78 -7.95
C MET A 1 30.32 19.88 -9.07
N ASN A 2 30.41 18.55 -8.81
CA ASN A 2 31.06 17.58 -9.71
C ASN A 2 30.33 17.49 -11.06
N ARG A 3 31.08 17.28 -12.16
CA ARG A 3 30.52 17.15 -13.54
C ARG A 3 29.42 16.07 -13.60
N PHE A 4 29.53 15.00 -12.81
CA PHE A 4 28.56 13.91 -12.72
C PHE A 4 27.22 14.38 -12.13
N LEU A 5 27.23 15.15 -11.02
CA LEU A 5 26.02 15.69 -10.42
C LEU A 5 25.29 16.65 -11.38
N ARG A 6 26.05 17.50 -12.10
CA ARG A 6 25.49 18.34 -13.17
C ARG A 6 24.89 17.53 -14.31
N SER A 7 25.57 16.47 -14.74
CA SER A 7 25.06 15.61 -15.82
C SER A 7 23.84 14.82 -15.38
N PHE A 8 23.79 14.35 -14.12
CA PHE A 8 22.64 13.65 -13.58
C PHE A 8 21.43 14.59 -13.41
N PHE A 9 21.63 15.79 -12.84
CA PHE A 9 20.59 16.81 -12.75
C PHE A 9 20.12 17.27 -14.13
N LEU A 10 21.04 17.46 -15.08
CA LEU A 10 20.71 17.78 -16.47
C LEU A 10 19.96 16.61 -17.15
N ALA A 11 20.31 15.36 -16.86
CA ALA A 11 19.59 14.19 -17.37
C ALA A 11 18.19 14.08 -16.77
N CYS A 12 18.03 14.32 -15.47
CA CYS A 12 16.73 14.38 -14.82
C CYS A 12 15.87 15.54 -15.34
N ILE A 13 16.46 16.73 -15.51
CA ILE A 13 15.80 17.89 -16.11
C ILE A 13 15.49 17.62 -17.59
N PHE A 14 16.38 16.93 -18.31
CA PHE A 14 16.17 16.59 -19.71
C PHE A 14 15.07 15.53 -19.90
N ILE A 15 14.98 14.53 -19.01
CA ILE A 15 13.88 13.55 -18.98
C ILE A 15 12.56 14.27 -18.65
N LEU A 16 12.57 15.18 -17.66
CA LEU A 16 11.42 15.99 -17.28
C LEU A 16 11.01 16.96 -18.41
N ALA A 17 11.98 17.61 -19.06
CA ALA A 17 11.75 18.52 -20.17
C ALA A 17 11.34 17.79 -21.46
N SER A 18 11.89 16.60 -21.71
CA SER A 18 11.50 15.78 -22.87
C SER A 18 10.08 15.25 -22.75
N GLY A 19 9.66 14.88 -21.53
CA GLY A 19 8.26 14.54 -21.23
C GLY A 19 7.32 15.74 -21.45
N ALA A 20 7.69 16.92 -20.99
CA ALA A 20 6.93 18.15 -21.18
C ALA A 20 6.89 18.61 -22.64
N VAL A 21 7.98 18.41 -23.41
CA VAL A 21 8.05 18.76 -24.84
C VAL A 21 7.23 17.78 -25.69
N LEU A 22 7.20 16.49 -25.37
CA LEU A 22 6.33 15.50 -26.02
C LEU A 22 4.84 15.79 -25.77
N LEU A 23 4.49 16.24 -24.57
CA LEU A 23 3.13 16.66 -24.23
C LEU A 23 2.75 17.98 -24.93
N ALA A 24 3.69 18.93 -25.04
CA ALA A 24 3.48 20.21 -25.73
C ALA A 24 3.42 20.06 -27.29
N GLN A 25 4.04 19.04 -27.87
CA GLN A 25 3.92 18.75 -29.30
C GLN A 25 2.57 18.14 -29.65
N ASN A 26 1.99 17.28 -28.80
CA ASN A 26 0.64 16.76 -29.02
C ASN A 26 -0.44 17.86 -28.92
N SER A 27 -0.28 18.84 -28.01
CA SER A 27 -1.24 19.93 -27.87
C SER A 27 -1.19 20.97 -29.00
N ASN A 28 -0.07 21.10 -29.71
CA ASN A 28 0.08 22.04 -30.81
C ASN A 28 -0.37 21.49 -32.19
N GLU A 29 -0.59 20.17 -32.32
CA GLU A 29 -1.18 19.60 -33.55
C GLU A 29 -2.71 19.71 -33.56
N GLU A 30 -3.37 19.86 -32.41
CA GLU A 30 -4.84 20.08 -32.36
C GLU A 30 -5.29 21.52 -32.67
N GLU A 31 -4.44 22.56 -32.50
CA GLU A 31 -4.84 23.96 -32.78
C GLU A 31 -4.60 24.44 -34.22
N ALA A 32 -3.92 23.67 -35.07
CA ALA A 32 -3.58 24.11 -36.43
C ALA A 32 -4.57 23.71 -37.53
N GLY A 33 -5.71 23.12 -37.20
CA GLY A 33 -6.68 22.54 -38.13
C GLY A 33 -8.03 23.27 -38.29
N GLY A 34 -8.10 24.58 -38.19
CA GLY A 34 -9.38 25.31 -38.28
C GLY A 34 -9.41 26.53 -39.16
N ALA A 35 -9.58 26.37 -40.49
CA ALA A 35 -10.33 27.28 -41.38
C ALA A 35 -10.31 26.77 -42.82
N GLU A 36 -11.42 26.29 -43.36
CA GLU A 36 -12.14 26.73 -44.56
C GLU A 36 -13.15 25.68 -45.02
N SER A 37 -14.40 26.11 -45.15
CA SER A 37 -15.54 25.43 -45.82
C SER A 37 -15.66 25.93 -47.27
N PRO A 38 -16.58 25.39 -48.12
CA PRO A 38 -17.06 24.03 -48.34
C PRO A 38 -17.06 23.62 -49.85
N LYS A 39 -17.11 22.30 -50.17
CA LYS A 39 -17.85 21.81 -51.36
C LYS A 39 -18.03 20.28 -51.41
N LYS A 40 -19.29 19.92 -51.46
CA LYS A 40 -19.99 18.79 -52.08
C LYS A 40 -19.20 17.64 -52.73
N GLY A 41 -19.61 16.44 -52.32
CA GLY A 41 -19.86 15.34 -53.27
C GLY A 41 -19.17 14.05 -52.95
N GLY A 42 -19.94 13.03 -52.49
CA GLY A 42 -19.79 11.67 -53.01
C GLY A 42 -18.87 10.69 -52.26
N ASP A 43 -19.51 9.82 -51.53
CA ASP A 43 -19.25 8.38 -51.42
C ASP A 43 -18.04 7.82 -50.66
N THR A 44 -18.43 7.07 -49.65
CA THR A 44 -17.92 5.75 -49.21
C THR A 44 -16.65 5.67 -48.37
N GLU A 45 -16.94 5.40 -47.06
CA GLU A 45 -16.28 4.42 -46.18
C GLU A 45 -14.75 4.30 -46.16
N SER A 46 -14.20 4.80 -45.11
CA SER A 46 -13.53 3.91 -44.12
C SER A 46 -13.32 4.71 -42.87
N ALA A 47 -14.08 4.39 -41.81
CA ALA A 47 -13.76 4.80 -40.45
C ALA A 47 -12.45 4.09 -40.10
N GLY A 48 -11.33 4.81 -40.26
CA GLY A 48 -10.10 4.45 -39.64
C GLY A 48 -10.29 4.60 -38.11
N GLU A 49 -10.27 3.51 -37.39
CA GLU A 49 -10.06 3.55 -35.93
C GLU A 49 -8.74 4.30 -35.72
N GLU A 50 -8.83 5.55 -35.32
CA GLU A 50 -7.69 6.24 -34.69
C GLU A 50 -7.33 5.42 -33.46
N LYS A 51 -6.21 4.72 -33.54
CA LYS A 51 -5.61 4.08 -32.38
C LYS A 51 -5.15 5.23 -31.49
N GLU A 52 -5.94 5.56 -30.48
CA GLU A 52 -5.49 6.38 -29.38
C GLU A 52 -4.17 5.79 -28.87
N GLY A 53 -3.13 6.61 -28.79
CA GLY A 53 -1.84 6.24 -28.22
C GLY A 53 -2.01 5.83 -26.76
N PRO A 54 -1.02 5.18 -26.13
CA PRO A 54 -1.10 4.85 -24.74
C PRO A 54 -1.25 6.13 -23.91
N GLU A 55 -2.24 6.16 -23.03
CA GLU A 55 -2.46 7.25 -22.08
C GLU A 55 -1.19 7.47 -21.26
N VAL A 56 -0.71 8.72 -21.23
CA VAL A 56 0.50 9.13 -20.48
C VAL A 56 0.08 10.10 -19.40
N ASP A 57 0.33 9.73 -18.14
CA ASP A 57 0.07 10.57 -16.98
C ASP A 57 1.38 10.85 -16.25
N PHE A 58 1.60 12.10 -15.86
CA PHE A 58 2.78 12.55 -15.12
C PHE A 58 2.39 13.39 -13.91
N ASP A 59 2.89 12.98 -12.74
CA ASP A 59 2.73 13.70 -11.48
C ASP A 59 4.06 14.10 -10.88
N LEU A 60 4.05 15.22 -10.18
CA LEU A 60 5.17 15.67 -9.38
C LEU A 60 4.70 16.12 -8.00
N GLN A 61 5.17 15.44 -6.97
CA GLN A 61 4.98 15.86 -5.58
C GLN A 61 6.25 16.55 -5.08
N ILE A 62 6.07 17.56 -4.23
CA ILE A 62 7.18 18.31 -3.62
C ILE A 62 7.03 18.24 -2.10
N GLY A 63 8.10 17.82 -1.42
CA GLY A 63 8.17 17.76 0.03
C GLY A 63 9.27 18.68 0.56
N ILE A 64 9.03 19.31 1.71
CA ILE A 64 10.03 20.09 2.46
C ILE A 64 10.05 19.57 3.88
N GLY A 65 11.24 19.38 4.43
CA GLY A 65 11.39 18.86 5.79
C GLY A 65 12.78 19.13 6.36
N SER A 66 13.10 18.45 7.44
CA SER A 66 14.44 18.42 8.03
C SER A 66 14.78 17.02 8.52
N ARG A 67 16.04 16.64 8.42
CA ARG A 67 16.56 15.34 8.88
C ARG A 67 17.83 15.54 9.67
N THR A 68 17.99 14.77 10.74
CA THR A 68 19.20 14.77 11.56
C THR A 68 19.95 13.46 11.31
N PHE A 69 21.21 13.58 10.93
CA PHE A 69 22.12 12.46 10.69
C PHE A 69 23.19 12.41 11.78
N ASN A 70 23.63 11.21 12.09
CA ASN A 70 24.85 11.01 12.87
C ASN A 70 26.03 10.98 11.90
N GLU A 71 26.92 11.96 12.00
CA GLU A 71 28.12 12.04 11.17
C GLU A 71 29.31 11.31 11.79
N GLU A 72 30.40 11.17 11.04
CA GLU A 72 31.63 10.60 11.55
C GLU A 72 32.11 11.36 12.77
N GLY A 73 32.30 10.64 13.89
CA GLY A 73 32.61 11.25 15.20
C GLY A 73 31.44 11.35 16.17
N GLY A 74 30.22 10.94 15.76
CA GLY A 74 29.02 10.90 16.61
C GLY A 74 28.32 12.23 16.78
N GLU A 75 28.71 13.25 16.03
CA GLU A 75 28.02 14.56 15.97
C GLU A 75 26.66 14.40 15.26
N LYS A 76 25.61 14.99 15.83
CA LYS A 76 24.29 15.06 15.22
C LYS A 76 24.16 16.33 14.40
N VAL A 77 24.05 16.20 13.09
CA VAL A 77 23.91 17.29 12.17
C VAL A 77 22.53 17.29 11.51
N THR A 78 21.84 18.42 11.56
CA THR A 78 20.52 18.59 10.96
C THR A 78 20.64 19.27 9.61
N TYR A 79 20.09 18.61 8.58
CA TYR A 79 19.96 19.13 7.22
C TYR A 79 18.49 19.50 6.95
N GLN A 80 18.28 20.50 6.14
CA GLN A 80 17.00 20.72 5.49
C GLN A 80 16.86 19.73 4.33
N SER A 81 15.66 19.22 4.10
CA SER A 81 15.38 18.27 3.03
C SER A 81 14.36 18.82 2.05
N PHE A 82 14.69 18.72 0.78
CA PHE A 82 13.79 18.97 -0.33
C PHE A 82 13.62 17.69 -1.11
N THR A 83 12.37 17.23 -1.23
CA THR A 83 12.03 15.96 -1.88
C THR A 83 11.18 16.23 -3.12
N LEU A 84 11.59 15.65 -4.25
CA LEU A 84 10.80 15.55 -5.46
C LEU A 84 10.36 14.10 -5.63
N THR A 85 9.08 13.89 -5.83
CA THR A 85 8.51 12.56 -6.10
C THR A 85 7.79 12.59 -7.44
N PRO A 86 8.51 12.52 -8.58
CA PRO A 86 7.90 12.38 -9.88
C PRO A 86 7.33 10.97 -10.04
N GLU A 87 6.12 10.88 -10.58
CA GLU A 87 5.46 9.64 -10.97
C GLU A 87 5.06 9.71 -12.44
N LEU A 88 5.39 8.68 -13.21
CA LEU A 88 5.08 8.54 -14.62
C LEU A 88 4.26 7.27 -14.82
N THR A 89 3.11 7.38 -15.47
CA THR A 89 2.31 6.25 -15.91
C THR A 89 2.17 6.28 -17.44
N ILE A 90 2.46 5.18 -18.11
CA ILE A 90 2.30 5.01 -19.55
C ILE A 90 1.49 3.72 -19.76
N GLY A 91 0.20 3.85 -20.02
CA GLY A 91 -0.72 2.72 -20.07
C GLY A 91 -0.68 1.91 -18.78
N LYS A 92 -0.21 0.65 -18.84
CA LYS A 92 -0.09 -0.23 -17.65
C LYS A 92 1.21 -0.05 -16.86
N PHE A 93 2.22 0.57 -17.43
CA PHE A 93 3.51 0.78 -16.77
C PHE A 93 3.47 2.02 -15.88
N GLY A 94 3.95 1.90 -14.64
CA GLY A 94 4.10 3.00 -13.69
C GLY A 94 5.49 3.04 -13.08
N LEU A 95 6.06 4.23 -12.95
CA LEU A 95 7.35 4.50 -12.33
C LEU A 95 7.20 5.68 -11.37
N GLY A 96 7.53 5.48 -10.10
CA GLY A 96 7.64 6.53 -9.10
C GLY A 96 9.09 6.67 -8.63
N LEU A 97 9.56 7.90 -8.46
CA LEU A 97 10.87 8.19 -7.88
C LEU A 97 10.70 8.98 -6.58
N ASN A 98 11.70 8.89 -5.69
CA ASN A 98 11.81 9.66 -4.45
C ASN A 98 13.19 10.31 -4.42
N LEU A 99 13.27 11.55 -4.88
CA LEU A 99 14.52 12.30 -5.06
C LEU A 99 14.67 13.31 -3.93
N THR A 100 15.23 12.88 -2.80
CA THR A 100 15.45 13.74 -1.64
C THR A 100 16.86 14.34 -1.68
N MET A 101 16.94 15.67 -1.61
CA MET A 101 18.17 16.42 -1.47
C MET A 101 18.25 16.98 -0.04
N ASN A 102 19.24 16.52 0.73
CA ASN A 102 19.53 17.06 2.05
C ASN A 102 20.62 18.11 1.93
N PHE A 103 20.37 19.31 2.46
CA PHE A 103 21.27 20.45 2.38
C PHE A 103 21.28 21.25 3.69
N ARG A 104 22.35 21.99 3.91
CA ARG A 104 22.46 22.94 5.02
C ARG A 104 23.16 24.21 4.56
N PHE A 105 22.92 25.30 5.28
CA PHE A 105 23.69 26.50 5.17
C PHE A 105 24.73 26.50 6.29
N THR A 106 26.00 26.52 5.92
CA THR A 106 27.14 26.57 6.83
C THR A 106 27.84 27.91 6.66
N GLY A 107 28.18 28.59 7.75
CA GLY A 107 28.83 29.91 7.72
C GLY A 107 28.17 30.90 8.67
N GLY A 108 28.81 32.04 8.85
CA GLY A 108 28.29 33.13 9.68
C GLY A 108 27.58 34.19 8.83
N PRO A 109 27.06 35.25 9.44
CA PRO A 109 26.22 36.28 8.82
C PRO A 109 26.72 36.94 7.53
N ASN A 110 27.97 36.68 7.15
CA ASN A 110 28.62 37.29 5.97
C ASN A 110 29.19 36.24 4.99
N ASN A 111 29.01 34.96 5.19
CA ASN A 111 29.60 33.92 4.34
C ASN A 111 28.80 32.61 4.38
N ASP A 112 27.52 32.67 3.96
CA ASP A 112 26.69 31.50 3.84
C ASP A 112 27.21 30.57 2.74
N GLN A 113 27.61 29.36 3.12
CA GLN A 113 27.99 28.30 2.19
C GLN A 113 26.85 27.29 2.11
N PHE A 114 26.37 27.07 0.91
CA PHE A 114 25.38 26.02 0.62
C PHE A 114 26.08 24.67 0.47
N GLU A 115 25.77 23.75 1.33
CA GLU A 115 26.33 22.39 1.36
C GLU A 115 25.23 21.36 1.13
N ILE A 116 25.43 20.47 0.15
CA ILE A 116 24.57 19.32 -0.10
C ILE A 116 25.24 18.10 0.50
N ARG A 117 24.47 17.26 1.20
CA ARG A 117 24.92 15.99 1.73
C ARG A 117 25.29 15.06 0.58
N ARG A 118 26.59 14.84 0.40
CA ARG A 118 27.15 14.15 -0.77
C ARG A 118 26.85 12.64 -0.75
N GLU A 119 26.85 12.04 0.43
CA GLU A 119 26.65 10.61 0.66
C GLU A 119 25.30 10.12 0.11
N ASP A 120 24.30 10.99 0.04
CA ASP A 120 22.98 10.66 -0.50
C ASP A 120 23.00 10.43 -2.02
N TRP A 121 24.03 10.92 -2.74
CA TRP A 121 24.02 10.97 -4.20
C TRP A 121 25.26 10.35 -4.85
N VAL A 122 26.36 10.22 -4.13
CA VAL A 122 27.63 9.74 -4.66
C VAL A 122 28.08 8.56 -3.82
N PRO A 123 28.00 7.33 -4.36
CA PRO A 123 28.50 6.14 -3.67
C PRO A 123 30.02 6.23 -3.54
N ASP A 124 30.54 5.85 -2.38
CA ASP A 124 31.99 5.83 -2.12
C ASP A 124 32.68 4.63 -2.78
N SER A 125 31.94 3.56 -3.03
CA SER A 125 32.44 2.34 -3.66
C SER A 125 31.38 1.73 -4.60
N ALA A 126 31.81 0.73 -5.40
CA ALA A 126 30.88 -0.01 -6.27
C ALA A 126 29.82 -0.80 -5.48
N SER A 127 30.13 -1.22 -4.25
CA SER A 127 29.17 -1.89 -3.35
C SER A 127 28.06 -0.99 -2.88
N ASP A 128 28.32 0.33 -2.80
CA ASP A 128 27.37 1.31 -2.30
C ASP A 128 26.42 1.82 -3.38
N PHE A 129 26.64 1.41 -4.63
CA PHE A 129 25.78 1.83 -5.75
C PHE A 129 24.31 1.48 -5.54
N LEU A 130 24.00 0.23 -5.24
CA LEU A 130 22.61 -0.20 -5.00
C LEU A 130 22.02 0.43 -3.74
N PRO A 131 22.69 0.43 -2.58
CA PRO A 131 22.21 1.13 -1.39
C PRO A 131 21.95 2.62 -1.60
N THR A 132 22.75 3.31 -2.45
CA THR A 132 22.59 4.74 -2.72
C THR A 132 21.43 5.03 -3.66
N TYR A 133 21.24 4.21 -4.72
CA TYR A 133 20.26 4.55 -5.77
C TYR A 133 18.93 3.79 -5.65
N LEU A 134 18.90 2.60 -5.07
CA LEU A 134 17.65 1.85 -4.91
C LEU A 134 16.59 2.61 -4.10
N PRO A 135 16.94 3.31 -2.99
CA PRO A 135 15.98 4.10 -2.23
C PRO A 135 15.39 5.30 -2.98
N LYS A 136 15.93 5.64 -4.14
CA LYS A 136 15.40 6.72 -4.99
C LYS A 136 14.25 6.27 -5.89
N PHE A 137 14.04 4.97 -6.01
CA PHE A 137 12.85 4.42 -6.62
C PHE A 137 11.76 4.28 -5.57
N LYS A 138 10.66 5.02 -5.72
CA LYS A 138 9.45 4.83 -4.92
C LYS A 138 8.80 3.51 -5.30
N TYR A 139 8.54 3.31 -6.60
CA TYR A 139 8.07 2.03 -7.14
C TYR A 139 8.31 1.91 -8.65
N ILE A 140 8.29 0.65 -9.09
CA ILE A 140 8.11 0.26 -10.48
C ILE A 140 6.90 -0.66 -10.51
N ARG A 141 5.91 -0.39 -11.37
CA ARG A 141 4.65 -1.11 -11.40
C ARG A 141 4.25 -1.50 -12.82
N TRP A 142 3.70 -2.68 -12.95
CA TRP A 142 2.99 -3.13 -14.13
C TRP A 142 1.54 -3.43 -13.75
N ALA A 143 0.60 -2.78 -14.40
CA ALA A 143 -0.85 -2.87 -14.21
C ALA A 143 -1.33 -2.50 -12.78
N GLN A 144 -2.59 -2.72 -12.47
CA GLN A 144 -3.19 -2.50 -11.17
C GLN A 144 -3.49 -3.83 -10.49
N LYS A 145 -3.50 -3.85 -9.13
CA LYS A 145 -3.86 -5.05 -8.38
C LYS A 145 -5.29 -5.48 -8.74
N GLY A 146 -5.45 -6.78 -9.05
CA GLY A 146 -6.69 -7.36 -9.55
C GLY A 146 -6.75 -7.54 -11.07
N GLU A 147 -5.79 -6.99 -11.82
CA GLU A 147 -5.61 -7.35 -13.24
C GLU A 147 -4.93 -8.72 -13.38
N PRO A 148 -5.08 -9.41 -14.53
CA PRO A 148 -4.55 -10.77 -14.71
C PRO A 148 -3.04 -10.89 -14.55
N LEU A 149 -2.29 -9.82 -14.77
CA LEU A 149 -0.87 -9.71 -14.46
C LEU A 149 -0.64 -8.39 -13.75
N TYR A 150 -0.23 -8.47 -12.50
CA TYR A 150 0.17 -7.33 -11.69
C TYR A 150 1.55 -7.56 -11.11
N ALA A 151 2.39 -6.54 -11.14
CA ALA A 151 3.68 -6.55 -10.47
C ALA A 151 4.00 -5.16 -9.92
N ARG A 152 4.46 -5.07 -8.69
CA ARG A 152 4.95 -3.84 -8.05
C ARG A 152 6.22 -4.12 -7.28
N LEU A 153 7.27 -3.38 -7.58
CA LEU A 153 8.55 -3.36 -6.88
C LEU A 153 8.68 -2.02 -6.16
N GLY A 154 9.15 -1.99 -4.93
CA GLY A 154 9.40 -0.78 -4.16
C GLY A 154 8.50 -0.64 -2.95
N GLU A 155 7.96 0.55 -2.73
CA GLU A 155 7.02 0.83 -1.66
C GLU A 155 5.72 0.09 -1.89
N ILE A 156 5.25 -0.61 -0.87
CA ILE A 156 4.00 -1.35 -0.87
C ILE A 156 3.09 -0.74 0.18
N GLU A 157 1.96 -0.26 -0.26
CA GLU A 157 0.87 0.22 0.57
C GLU A 157 -0.31 -0.73 0.42
N ASN A 158 -0.98 -1.05 1.53
CA ASN A 158 -2.17 -1.88 1.52
C ASN A 158 -1.97 -3.31 0.96
N GLY A 159 -0.88 -4.00 1.38
CA GLY A 159 -0.62 -5.40 1.04
C GLY A 159 -1.77 -6.30 1.49
N LEU A 160 -2.24 -7.17 0.60
CA LEU A 160 -3.40 -8.04 0.81
C LEU A 160 -3.15 -9.40 0.18
N LEU A 161 -3.49 -10.48 0.89
CA LEU A 161 -3.52 -11.85 0.38
C LEU A 161 -4.90 -12.48 0.63
N GLY A 162 -5.52 -12.99 -0.41
CA GLY A 162 -6.84 -13.63 -0.38
C GLY A 162 -7.92 -12.73 0.21
N ASN A 163 -8.69 -13.27 1.18
CA ASN A 163 -9.74 -12.50 1.85
C ASN A 163 -9.20 -11.59 2.97
N GLY A 164 -7.88 -11.62 3.26
CA GLY A 164 -7.25 -10.69 4.19
C GLY A 164 -7.14 -11.16 5.63
N TYR A 165 -7.44 -12.43 5.95
CA TYR A 165 -7.38 -12.91 7.33
C TYR A 165 -5.95 -13.18 7.83
N ILE A 166 -4.99 -13.42 6.93
CA ILE A 166 -3.55 -13.51 7.22
C ILE A 166 -2.89 -12.14 7.07
N MET A 167 -3.11 -11.49 5.92
CA MET A 167 -2.48 -10.22 5.56
C MET A 167 -3.51 -9.27 4.97
N SER A 168 -3.68 -8.11 5.59
CA SER A 168 -4.55 -7.03 5.10
C SER A 168 -4.05 -5.68 5.53
N GLY A 169 -3.88 -4.77 4.58
CA GLY A 169 -3.41 -3.42 4.84
C GLY A 169 -1.93 -3.32 5.17
N TYR A 170 -1.14 -4.38 5.01
CA TYR A 170 0.31 -4.32 5.28
C TYR A 170 0.99 -3.21 4.47
N THR A 171 1.90 -2.51 5.11
CA THR A 171 2.74 -1.50 4.46
C THR A 171 4.20 -1.64 4.90
N ASN A 172 5.13 -1.45 3.97
CA ASN A 172 6.56 -1.37 4.25
C ASN A 172 7.07 0.08 4.33
N THR A 173 6.16 1.05 4.45
CA THR A 173 6.47 2.49 4.42
C THR A 173 6.47 3.15 5.79
N LEU A 174 6.28 2.38 6.88
CA LEU A 174 6.13 2.92 8.24
C LEU A 174 7.36 3.67 8.76
N PHE A 175 8.54 3.34 8.24
CA PHE A 175 9.81 3.95 8.65
C PHE A 175 10.32 4.98 7.64
N LEU A 176 9.50 5.38 6.67
CA LEU A 176 9.87 6.46 5.77
C LEU A 176 9.88 7.80 6.52
N PRO A 177 10.76 8.69 6.14
CA PRO A 177 11.78 8.61 5.09
C PRO A 177 13.13 8.05 5.56
N GLU A 178 13.25 7.63 6.83
CA GLU A 178 14.53 7.23 7.44
C GLU A 178 15.02 5.88 6.90
N LEU A 179 14.10 4.94 6.68
CA LEU A 179 14.42 3.60 6.21
C LEU A 179 13.52 3.22 5.02
N PRO A 180 13.93 3.54 3.78
CA PRO A 180 13.25 3.07 2.57
C PRO A 180 13.38 1.55 2.44
N ILE A 181 12.26 0.85 2.33
CA ILE A 181 12.22 -0.61 2.16
C ILE A 181 11.70 -0.93 0.76
N PHE A 182 12.40 -1.79 0.05
CA PHE A 182 12.07 -2.19 -1.30
C PHE A 182 11.44 -3.59 -1.28
N GLY A 183 10.13 -3.65 -1.49
CA GLY A 183 9.36 -4.89 -1.51
C GLY A 183 8.95 -5.35 -2.90
N LEU A 184 8.24 -6.46 -2.96
CA LEU A 184 7.64 -7.03 -4.18
C LEU A 184 6.21 -7.47 -3.88
N SER A 185 5.26 -7.06 -4.73
CA SER A 185 3.93 -7.66 -4.85
C SER A 185 3.73 -8.11 -6.29
N PHE A 186 3.29 -9.36 -6.48
CA PHE A 186 3.15 -9.96 -7.80
C PHE A 186 1.96 -10.90 -7.83
N ASP A 187 1.02 -10.63 -8.74
CA ASP A 187 -0.16 -11.46 -8.96
C ASP A 187 -0.20 -11.93 -10.42
N LEU A 188 -0.54 -13.19 -10.61
CA LEU A 188 -0.72 -13.78 -11.93
C LEU A 188 -2.00 -14.62 -11.94
N ASP A 189 -2.93 -14.26 -12.81
CA ASP A 189 -4.16 -15.00 -13.06
C ASP A 189 -4.06 -15.73 -14.41
N GLY A 190 -4.48 -16.97 -14.43
CA GLY A 190 -4.48 -17.80 -15.63
C GLY A 190 -5.36 -17.27 -16.76
N GLN A 191 -6.25 -16.32 -16.50
CA GLN A 191 -7.02 -15.63 -17.54
C GLN A 191 -6.12 -14.99 -18.60
N LEU A 192 -4.92 -14.58 -18.21
CA LEU A 192 -3.91 -14.03 -19.15
C LEU A 192 -3.58 -15.01 -20.27
N PHE A 193 -3.67 -16.31 -20.00
CA PHE A 193 -3.35 -17.39 -20.94
C PHE A 193 -4.60 -18.15 -21.42
N ASN A 194 -5.80 -17.56 -21.28
CA ASN A 194 -7.08 -18.21 -21.54
C ASN A 194 -7.29 -19.49 -20.68
N PHE A 195 -6.69 -19.56 -19.50
CA PHE A 195 -6.81 -20.65 -18.55
C PHE A 195 -7.29 -20.14 -17.18
N PRO A 196 -8.55 -19.72 -17.04
CA PRO A 196 -9.08 -18.99 -15.89
C PRO A 196 -9.22 -19.81 -14.60
N TYR A 197 -8.64 -21.01 -14.56
CA TYR A 197 -8.86 -21.97 -13.46
C TYR A 197 -7.95 -21.75 -12.27
N VAL A 198 -6.83 -21.08 -12.43
CA VAL A 198 -5.82 -20.91 -11.39
C VAL A 198 -5.28 -19.48 -11.36
N GLY A 199 -4.78 -19.07 -10.20
CA GLY A 199 -4.01 -17.85 -10.05
C GLY A 199 -3.13 -17.91 -8.82
N ILE A 200 -2.14 -17.03 -8.76
CA ILE A 200 -1.17 -16.91 -7.68
C ILE A 200 -1.02 -15.45 -7.29
N GLU A 201 -0.93 -15.19 -6.00
CA GLU A 201 -0.59 -13.91 -5.40
C GLU A 201 0.69 -14.08 -4.58
N ASN A 202 1.68 -13.22 -4.75
CA ASN A 202 2.93 -13.27 -4.03
C ASN A 202 3.28 -11.92 -3.42
N PHE A 203 3.97 -11.98 -2.28
CA PHE A 203 4.35 -10.83 -1.53
C PHE A 203 5.71 -11.02 -0.85
N VAL A 204 6.57 -10.00 -0.93
CA VAL A 204 7.82 -9.88 -0.18
C VAL A 204 7.89 -8.49 0.39
N GLY A 205 7.83 -8.32 1.72
CA GLY A 205 7.83 -7.02 2.37
C GLY A 205 9.13 -6.26 2.18
N ASN A 206 10.26 -6.96 2.24
CA ASN A 206 11.61 -6.40 2.09
C ASN A 206 12.50 -7.36 1.30
N LEU A 207 12.84 -7.03 0.06
CA LEU A 207 13.70 -7.82 -0.79
C LEU A 207 15.16 -7.89 -0.28
N GLY A 208 15.63 -6.85 0.42
CA GLY A 208 16.99 -6.84 0.99
C GLY A 208 17.12 -7.75 2.20
N ALA A 209 16.16 -7.74 3.11
CA ALA A 209 16.14 -8.59 4.29
C ALA A 209 15.53 -9.98 4.03
N PHE A 210 14.66 -10.07 3.05
CA PHE A 210 13.87 -11.26 2.71
C PHE A 210 13.16 -11.82 3.95
N ASP A 211 12.51 -10.92 4.69
CA ASP A 211 11.93 -11.19 6.01
C ASP A 211 10.46 -11.58 5.94
N VAL A 212 9.56 -10.67 5.57
CA VAL A 212 8.12 -10.93 5.45
C VAL A 212 7.80 -11.45 4.05
N LEU A 213 7.23 -12.65 4.00
CA LEU A 213 6.91 -13.37 2.77
C LEU A 213 5.48 -13.85 2.81
N GLY A 214 4.80 -13.84 1.66
CA GLY A 214 3.47 -14.42 1.52
C GLY A 214 3.24 -14.93 0.11
N SER A 215 2.53 -16.05 0.00
CA SER A 215 2.09 -16.59 -1.28
C SER A 215 0.72 -17.23 -1.12
N ARG A 216 -0.18 -16.95 -2.04
CA ARG A 216 -1.49 -17.60 -2.16
C ARG A 216 -1.63 -18.21 -3.53
N LEU A 217 -1.97 -19.48 -3.57
CA LEU A 217 -2.43 -20.19 -4.77
C LEU A 217 -3.93 -20.38 -4.65
N TYR A 218 -4.67 -20.05 -5.71
CA TYR A 218 -6.11 -20.27 -5.73
C TYR A 218 -6.56 -20.94 -7.02
N VAL A 219 -7.69 -21.66 -6.93
CA VAL A 219 -8.34 -22.31 -8.05
C VAL A 219 -9.78 -21.86 -8.19
N ARG A 220 -10.28 -21.83 -9.42
CA ARG A 220 -11.69 -21.66 -9.78
C ARG A 220 -12.20 -22.95 -10.39
N PRO A 221 -12.64 -23.92 -9.58
CA PRO A 221 -12.92 -25.28 -10.05
C PRO A 221 -14.07 -25.35 -11.05
N PHE A 222 -14.93 -24.33 -11.07
CA PHE A 222 -16.09 -24.26 -11.94
C PHE A 222 -16.06 -23.11 -12.94
N ALA A 223 -14.87 -22.59 -13.28
CA ALA A 223 -14.72 -21.45 -14.19
C ALA A 223 -15.29 -21.68 -15.61
N TRP A 224 -15.53 -22.95 -15.99
CA TRP A 224 -16.13 -23.37 -17.25
C TRP A 224 -17.68 -23.36 -17.25
N THR A 225 -18.31 -23.17 -16.07
CA THR A 225 -19.78 -23.19 -15.95
C THR A 225 -20.41 -21.84 -16.28
N GLU A 226 -21.69 -21.84 -16.69
CA GLU A 226 -22.45 -20.62 -16.96
C GLU A 226 -22.93 -19.89 -15.69
N PRO A 227 -23.40 -20.54 -14.61
CA PRO A 227 -23.87 -19.84 -13.41
C PRO A 227 -22.77 -19.02 -12.77
N ALA A 228 -22.95 -17.68 -12.69
CA ALA A 228 -21.96 -16.73 -12.19
C ALA A 228 -21.46 -17.09 -10.77
N ILE A 229 -22.33 -17.64 -9.92
CA ILE A 229 -21.98 -18.09 -8.55
C ILE A 229 -20.92 -19.19 -8.59
N LEU A 230 -21.10 -20.20 -9.43
CA LEU A 230 -20.15 -21.30 -9.55
C LEU A 230 -18.90 -20.86 -10.31
N LYS A 231 -19.07 -20.15 -11.42
CA LYS A 231 -17.97 -19.64 -12.25
C LYS A 231 -16.97 -18.83 -11.47
N GLY A 232 -17.45 -17.98 -10.54
CA GLY A 232 -16.64 -17.10 -9.72
C GLY A 232 -16.17 -17.70 -8.38
N LEU A 233 -16.56 -18.95 -8.05
CA LEU A 233 -16.13 -19.61 -6.83
C LEU A 233 -14.60 -19.77 -6.86
N GLN A 234 -13.94 -19.31 -5.80
CA GLN A 234 -12.49 -19.46 -5.59
C GLN A 234 -12.23 -20.26 -4.32
N ILE A 235 -11.24 -21.12 -4.36
CA ILE A 235 -10.67 -21.83 -3.21
C ILE A 235 -9.17 -21.55 -3.22
N GLY A 236 -8.65 -21.05 -2.12
CA GLY A 236 -7.25 -20.67 -1.98
C GLY A 236 -6.53 -21.40 -0.86
N VAL A 237 -5.20 -21.46 -0.99
CA VAL A 237 -4.27 -21.84 0.07
C VAL A 237 -3.21 -20.75 0.16
N THR A 238 -3.02 -20.20 1.35
CA THR A 238 -2.07 -19.12 1.61
C THR A 238 -1.02 -19.59 2.60
N GLY A 239 0.25 -19.41 2.25
CA GLY A 239 1.38 -19.51 3.16
C GLY A 239 1.96 -18.14 3.43
N ALA A 240 2.29 -17.83 4.69
CA ALA A 240 2.97 -16.59 5.04
C ALA A 240 4.04 -16.83 6.12
N ALA A 241 5.11 -16.06 6.08
CA ALA A 241 6.21 -16.17 7.03
C ALA A 241 6.84 -14.81 7.32
N ASP A 242 7.33 -14.64 8.55
CA ASP A 242 8.34 -13.66 8.89
C ASP A 242 9.57 -14.38 9.43
N ARG A 243 10.69 -14.23 8.75
CA ARG A 243 11.96 -14.87 9.09
C ARG A 243 12.78 -14.10 10.13
N ARG A 244 12.39 -12.85 10.42
CA ARG A 244 13.13 -11.94 11.29
C ARG A 244 12.19 -11.06 12.13
N PRO A 245 11.38 -11.61 13.03
CA PRO A 245 10.39 -10.83 13.81
C PRO A 245 11.01 -9.76 14.71
N PHE A 246 12.33 -9.79 14.94
CA PHE A 246 13.07 -8.79 15.71
C PHE A 246 13.89 -7.83 14.84
N TYR A 247 13.68 -7.79 13.52
CA TYR A 247 14.51 -7.03 12.56
C TYR A 247 14.64 -5.54 12.90
N HIS A 248 13.59 -4.94 13.46
CA HIS A 248 13.57 -3.52 13.83
C HIS A 248 13.83 -3.25 15.31
N VAL A 249 14.18 -4.29 16.11
CA VAL A 249 14.50 -4.12 17.53
C VAL A 249 15.99 -3.86 17.69
N PRO A 250 16.40 -2.68 18.19
CA PRO A 250 17.81 -2.36 18.34
C PRO A 250 18.50 -3.25 19.37
N ASN A 251 19.76 -3.61 19.13
CA ASN A 251 20.63 -4.28 20.09
C ASN A 251 20.04 -5.57 20.68
N THR A 252 19.38 -6.39 19.86
CA THR A 252 18.83 -7.68 20.28
C THR A 252 19.54 -8.83 19.59
N ASP A 253 19.86 -9.87 20.37
CA ASP A 253 20.30 -11.17 19.85
C ASP A 253 19.12 -12.14 19.69
N SER A 254 17.89 -11.67 19.94
CA SER A 254 16.68 -12.49 19.82
C SER A 254 16.44 -12.89 18.38
N THR A 255 16.20 -14.17 18.19
CA THR A 255 15.89 -14.76 16.89
C THR A 255 14.53 -15.44 16.93
N GLY A 256 13.91 -15.61 15.78
CA GLY A 256 12.64 -16.30 15.66
C GLY A 256 12.20 -16.39 14.21
N THR A 257 11.16 -17.16 14.01
CA THR A 257 10.51 -17.26 12.71
C THR A 257 9.01 -17.44 12.93
N VAL A 258 8.21 -16.70 12.20
CA VAL A 258 6.76 -16.86 12.13
C VAL A 258 6.46 -17.62 10.85
N THR A 259 5.61 -18.63 10.94
CA THR A 259 5.04 -19.35 9.79
C THR A 259 3.57 -19.59 10.02
N MET A 260 2.78 -19.44 8.98
CA MET A 260 1.37 -19.74 9.03
C MET A 260 0.89 -20.25 7.69
N ILE A 261 -0.16 -21.06 7.74
CA ILE A 261 -0.86 -21.57 6.57
C ILE A 261 -2.35 -21.35 6.75
N GLY A 262 -3.02 -20.97 5.68
CA GLY A 262 -4.46 -20.81 5.67
C GLY A 262 -5.10 -21.38 4.42
N THR A 263 -6.38 -21.64 4.53
CA THR A 263 -7.25 -21.96 3.40
C THR A 263 -8.38 -20.96 3.37
N ASP A 264 -8.79 -20.59 2.18
CA ASP A 264 -9.86 -19.61 1.99
C ASP A 264 -10.84 -20.05 0.90
N ILE A 265 -12.06 -19.57 1.01
CA ILE A 265 -13.10 -19.72 0.01
C ILE A 265 -13.75 -18.35 -0.22
N MET A 266 -14.07 -18.05 -1.47
CA MET A 266 -14.85 -16.88 -1.86
C MET A 266 -15.88 -17.25 -2.91
N VAL A 267 -17.14 -16.85 -2.68
CA VAL A 267 -18.28 -17.14 -3.54
C VAL A 267 -19.00 -15.84 -3.90
N PRO A 268 -19.02 -15.42 -5.17
CA PRO A 268 -19.82 -14.29 -5.62
C PRO A 268 -21.28 -14.71 -5.71
N LEU A 269 -22.10 -14.28 -4.75
CA LEU A 269 -23.54 -14.64 -4.71
C LEU A 269 -24.35 -13.81 -5.70
N LEU A 270 -24.03 -12.53 -5.83
CA LEU A 270 -24.69 -11.60 -6.76
C LEU A 270 -23.64 -10.70 -7.42
N THR A 271 -23.69 -10.61 -8.74
CA THR A 271 -22.81 -9.75 -9.53
C THR A 271 -23.67 -8.96 -10.51
N LYS A 272 -24.44 -8.00 -9.99
CA LYS A 272 -25.25 -7.08 -10.79
C LYS A 272 -24.65 -5.70 -10.76
N GLU A 273 -24.86 -4.90 -11.78
CA GLU A 273 -24.31 -3.55 -11.91
C GLU A 273 -24.58 -2.66 -10.69
N MET A 274 -25.79 -2.73 -10.13
CA MET A 274 -26.22 -1.91 -9.01
C MET A 274 -25.94 -2.54 -7.64
N PHE A 275 -25.63 -3.84 -7.59
CA PHE A 275 -25.44 -4.55 -6.33
C PHE A 275 -24.55 -5.77 -6.53
N THR A 276 -23.45 -5.82 -5.78
CA THR A 276 -22.60 -7.00 -5.69
C THR A 276 -22.61 -7.54 -4.27
N LEU A 277 -22.61 -8.84 -4.13
CA LEU A 277 -22.53 -9.55 -2.86
C LEU A 277 -21.65 -10.78 -3.04
N SER A 278 -20.61 -10.88 -2.26
CA SER A 278 -19.78 -12.06 -2.11
C SER A 278 -19.81 -12.53 -0.67
N THR A 279 -19.77 -13.81 -0.45
CA THR A 279 -19.50 -14.42 0.85
C THR A 279 -18.13 -15.08 0.82
N PHE A 280 -17.48 -15.11 1.95
CA PHE A 280 -16.13 -15.66 2.06
C PHE A 280 -15.89 -16.27 3.44
N GLY A 281 -14.89 -17.12 3.52
CA GLY A 281 -14.46 -17.71 4.77
C GLY A 281 -13.01 -18.13 4.71
N ASP A 282 -12.35 -18.09 5.87
CA ASP A 282 -10.93 -18.42 6.04
C ASP A 282 -10.74 -19.31 7.26
N LEU A 283 -9.77 -20.21 7.16
CA LEU A 283 -9.26 -21.00 8.27
C LEU A 283 -7.74 -20.93 8.25
N VAL A 284 -7.14 -20.47 9.34
CA VAL A 284 -5.70 -20.20 9.44
C VAL A 284 -5.11 -20.91 10.65
N PHE A 285 -3.96 -21.50 10.45
CA PHE A 285 -3.15 -22.18 11.45
C PHE A 285 -1.85 -21.41 11.67
N GLN A 286 -1.60 -21.05 12.91
CA GLN A 286 -0.34 -20.54 13.44
C GLN A 286 0.29 -21.59 14.38
N GLN A 287 1.54 -21.41 14.74
CA GLN A 287 2.26 -22.41 15.56
C GLN A 287 1.50 -22.85 16.82
N ASN A 288 0.90 -21.92 17.56
CA ASN A 288 0.22 -22.15 18.83
C ASN A 288 -1.26 -21.74 18.80
N GLY A 289 -1.82 -21.45 17.63
CA GLY A 289 -3.17 -20.95 17.52
C GLY A 289 -3.82 -21.28 16.20
N THR A 290 -5.15 -21.35 16.21
CA THR A 290 -5.97 -21.51 15.02
C THR A 290 -7.08 -20.49 15.05
N GLY A 291 -7.37 -19.88 13.93
CA GLY A 291 -8.48 -18.94 13.80
C GLY A 291 -9.22 -19.13 12.48
N GLY A 292 -10.46 -18.70 12.47
CA GLY A 292 -11.27 -18.73 11.27
C GLY A 292 -12.19 -17.51 11.21
N MET A 293 -12.63 -17.18 10.02
CA MET A 293 -13.65 -16.16 9.82
C MET A 293 -14.67 -16.60 8.78
N VAL A 294 -15.85 -16.04 8.88
CA VAL A 294 -16.86 -16.05 7.83
C VAL A 294 -17.38 -14.61 7.67
N GLY A 295 -17.65 -14.22 6.44
CA GLY A 295 -18.09 -12.87 6.17
C GLY A 295 -18.80 -12.74 4.83
N PHE A 296 -19.29 -11.54 4.62
CA PHE A 296 -19.83 -11.11 3.35
C PHE A 296 -19.47 -9.64 3.09
N GLY A 297 -19.49 -9.26 1.82
CA GLY A 297 -19.20 -7.89 1.42
C GLY A 297 -19.51 -7.65 -0.05
N GLY A 298 -19.44 -6.41 -0.44
CA GLY A 298 -19.75 -6.00 -1.81
C GLY A 298 -19.88 -4.49 -1.99
N ARG A 299 -20.60 -4.10 -3.05
CA ARG A 299 -20.93 -2.71 -3.38
C ARG A 299 -22.41 -2.53 -3.64
N ILE A 300 -22.95 -1.40 -3.22
CA ILE A 300 -24.32 -0.96 -3.52
C ILE A 300 -24.22 0.28 -4.40
N VAL A 301 -24.94 0.29 -5.53
CA VAL A 301 -25.00 1.40 -6.51
C VAL A 301 -23.60 1.82 -6.99
N LYS A 302 -22.64 0.88 -7.01
CA LYS A 302 -21.21 1.11 -7.31
C LYS A 302 -20.50 2.09 -6.33
N ILE A 303 -21.21 2.71 -5.42
CA ILE A 303 -20.75 3.80 -4.55
C ILE A 303 -20.47 3.33 -3.13
N VAL A 304 -21.40 2.58 -2.54
CA VAL A 304 -21.30 2.18 -1.12
C VAL A 304 -20.61 0.84 -1.02
N LEU A 305 -19.46 0.83 -0.36
CA LEU A 305 -18.73 -0.37 0.03
C LEU A 305 -19.28 -0.88 1.35
N TYR A 306 -19.37 -2.20 1.50
CA TYR A 306 -19.72 -2.80 2.77
C TYR A 306 -19.03 -4.16 2.96
N ARG A 307 -18.70 -4.49 4.21
CA ARG A 307 -18.14 -5.77 4.62
C ARG A 307 -18.51 -6.06 6.07
N ALA A 308 -18.86 -7.31 6.37
CA ALA A 308 -19.09 -7.76 7.74
C ALA A 308 -18.52 -9.17 7.93
N GLU A 309 -17.94 -9.40 9.11
CA GLU A 309 -17.27 -10.66 9.46
C GLU A 309 -17.60 -11.07 10.88
N ILE A 310 -17.66 -12.38 11.10
CA ILE A 310 -17.53 -13.01 12.42
C ILE A 310 -16.20 -13.76 12.42
N ARG A 311 -15.38 -13.50 13.43
CA ARG A 311 -14.05 -14.06 13.59
C ARG A 311 -14.01 -14.96 14.84
N PHE A 312 -13.60 -16.18 14.64
CA PHE A 312 -13.35 -17.16 15.70
C PHE A 312 -11.84 -17.17 15.97
N VAL A 313 -11.44 -16.57 17.07
CA VAL A 313 -10.02 -16.35 17.39
C VAL A 313 -9.63 -17.33 18.48
N GLY A 314 -8.92 -18.38 18.10
CA GLY A 314 -8.43 -19.39 19.01
C GLY A 314 -7.40 -18.87 20.00
N LYS A 315 -7.08 -19.67 21.02
CA LYS A 315 -6.02 -19.33 21.96
C LYS A 315 -4.71 -19.05 21.21
N ASN A 316 -4.02 -17.98 21.57
CA ASN A 316 -2.75 -17.53 20.97
C ASN A 316 -2.80 -17.26 19.46
N PHE A 317 -3.97 -17.11 18.89
CA PHE A 317 -4.13 -16.72 17.50
C PHE A 317 -4.26 -15.21 17.38
N ILE A 318 -3.60 -14.62 16.38
CA ILE A 318 -3.71 -13.20 16.03
C ILE A 318 -4.34 -13.09 14.65
N PRO A 319 -5.59 -12.60 14.53
CA PRO A 319 -6.21 -12.34 13.24
C PRO A 319 -5.49 -11.19 12.54
N VAL A 320 -5.42 -11.23 11.21
CA VAL A 320 -4.71 -10.23 10.39
C VAL A 320 -3.30 -10.00 10.93
N TYR A 321 -2.53 -11.08 11.03
CA TYR A 321 -1.20 -11.04 11.65
C TYR A 321 -0.31 -9.97 11.02
N PHE A 322 -0.31 -9.89 9.67
CA PHE A 322 0.41 -8.88 8.89
C PHE A 322 -0.55 -7.73 8.52
N ASP A 323 -0.70 -6.79 9.44
CA ASP A 323 -1.55 -5.61 9.28
C ASP A 323 -0.74 -4.34 8.92
N ALA A 324 -1.41 -3.21 8.88
CA ALA A 324 -0.80 -1.91 8.54
C ALA A 324 0.26 -1.43 9.54
N THR A 325 0.28 -1.98 10.77
CA THR A 325 1.21 -1.61 11.84
C THR A 325 2.22 -2.72 12.15
N TYR A 326 2.24 -3.77 11.32
CA TYR A 326 3.01 -4.97 11.59
C TYR A 326 4.48 -4.69 11.94
N ASP A 327 5.17 -3.91 11.14
CA ASP A 327 6.61 -3.68 11.33
C ASP A 327 6.96 -2.95 12.64
N LEU A 328 6.02 -2.20 13.22
CA LEU A 328 6.18 -1.57 14.53
C LEU A 328 6.03 -2.58 15.68
N TYR A 329 5.13 -3.56 15.53
CA TYR A 329 4.73 -4.45 16.61
C TYR A 329 5.09 -5.92 16.38
N ARG A 330 5.89 -6.23 15.34
CA ARG A 330 6.22 -7.61 14.94
C ARG A 330 6.83 -8.44 16.07
N HIS A 331 7.69 -7.87 16.89
CA HIS A 331 8.29 -8.55 18.03
C HIS A 331 7.28 -8.83 19.17
N ILE A 332 6.30 -7.95 19.39
CA ILE A 332 5.22 -8.15 20.36
C ILE A 332 4.27 -9.25 19.85
N LYS A 333 3.88 -9.20 18.58
CA LYS A 333 3.06 -10.26 17.98
C LYS A 333 3.77 -11.62 18.03
N TYR A 334 5.10 -11.64 17.89
CA TYR A 334 5.89 -12.87 18.01
C TYR A 334 5.81 -13.48 19.42
N GLN A 335 5.74 -12.71 20.48
CA GLN A 335 5.60 -13.23 21.85
C GLN A 335 4.30 -14.04 22.01
N ILE A 336 3.20 -13.56 21.45
CA ILE A 336 1.93 -14.29 21.44
C ILE A 336 2.03 -15.52 20.51
N TYR A 337 2.58 -15.34 19.31
CA TYR A 337 2.77 -16.42 18.33
C TYR A 337 3.61 -17.57 18.88
N SER A 338 4.70 -17.27 19.57
CA SER A 338 5.60 -18.26 20.19
C SER A 338 5.00 -18.94 21.44
N GLY A 339 3.95 -18.36 22.01
CA GLY A 339 3.34 -18.83 23.26
C GLY A 339 4.04 -18.28 24.52
N ALA A 340 5.00 -17.36 24.39
CA ALA A 340 5.60 -16.66 25.52
C ALA A 340 4.55 -15.82 26.27
N GLU A 341 3.63 -15.22 25.51
CA GLU A 341 2.40 -14.63 26.05
C GLU A 341 1.19 -15.42 25.58
N THR A 342 0.19 -15.56 26.44
CA THR A 342 -1.01 -16.32 26.12
C THR A 342 -2.23 -15.43 26.01
N THR A 343 -3.04 -15.68 24.98
CA THR A 343 -4.33 -15.01 24.80
C THR A 343 -5.47 -16.03 24.80
N PRO A 344 -6.62 -15.73 25.43
CA PRO A 344 -7.74 -16.65 25.49
C PRO A 344 -8.43 -16.78 24.13
N PHE A 345 -9.27 -17.82 23.99
CA PHE A 345 -10.24 -17.89 22.90
C PHE A 345 -11.29 -16.79 23.05
N TYR A 346 -11.66 -16.18 21.92
CA TYR A 346 -12.80 -15.25 21.86
C TYR A 346 -13.43 -15.25 20.46
N VAL A 347 -14.66 -14.75 20.41
CA VAL A 347 -15.35 -14.45 19.15
C VAL A 347 -15.35 -12.95 18.96
N ALA A 348 -15.03 -12.50 17.76
CA ALA A 348 -14.97 -11.09 17.38
C ALA A 348 -15.88 -10.81 16.19
N TRP A 349 -16.23 -9.57 16.04
CA TRP A 349 -16.93 -9.01 14.89
C TRP A 349 -16.06 -7.99 14.20
N TYR A 350 -16.26 -7.84 12.89
CA TYR A 350 -15.70 -6.78 12.07
C TYR A 350 -16.80 -6.25 11.15
N GLY A 351 -16.88 -4.94 11.03
CA GLY A 351 -17.77 -4.27 10.10
C GLY A 351 -17.05 -3.12 9.40
N MET A 352 -17.26 -2.98 8.11
CA MET A 352 -16.74 -1.88 7.32
C MET A 352 -17.84 -1.33 6.42
N THR A 353 -17.92 -0.02 6.35
CA THR A 353 -18.70 0.68 5.35
C THR A 353 -17.85 1.79 4.74
N GLY A 354 -18.16 2.15 3.51
CA GLY A 354 -17.44 3.21 2.84
C GLY A 354 -18.24 3.79 1.69
N ILE A 355 -17.83 4.97 1.28
CA ILE A 355 -18.33 5.64 0.08
C ILE A 355 -17.14 5.77 -0.87
N SER A 356 -17.34 5.37 -2.11
CA SER A 356 -16.36 5.52 -3.17
C SER A 356 -17.08 6.03 -4.40
N VAL A 357 -16.67 7.17 -4.90
CA VAL A 357 -17.32 7.89 -6.01
C VAL A 357 -16.29 8.26 -7.06
N LEU A 358 -16.77 8.66 -8.25
CA LEU A 358 -15.92 9.10 -9.35
C LEU A 358 -14.89 8.02 -9.74
N ASP A 359 -15.36 6.80 -9.97
CA ASP A 359 -14.53 5.65 -10.32
C ASP A 359 -13.37 5.40 -9.32
N ASP A 360 -13.74 5.47 -8.02
CA ASP A 360 -12.84 5.30 -6.88
C ASP A 360 -11.82 6.45 -6.65
N MET A 361 -11.95 7.57 -7.37
CA MET A 361 -11.07 8.73 -7.18
C MET A 361 -11.27 9.43 -5.84
N LEU A 362 -12.46 9.31 -5.23
CA LEU A 362 -12.74 9.84 -3.89
C LEU A 362 -13.35 8.74 -3.04
N SER A 363 -12.69 8.38 -1.97
CA SER A 363 -13.18 7.33 -1.08
C SER A 363 -13.02 7.69 0.40
N LEU A 364 -14.01 7.27 1.18
CA LEU A 364 -13.97 7.26 2.64
C LEU A 364 -14.44 5.89 3.11
N THR A 365 -13.58 5.19 3.82
CA THR A 365 -13.93 3.91 4.45
C THR A 365 -13.82 4.02 5.95
N VAL A 366 -14.77 3.43 6.67
CA VAL A 366 -14.78 3.34 8.13
C VAL A 366 -14.96 1.89 8.50
N SER A 367 -14.06 1.36 9.28
CA SER A 367 -14.14 0.00 9.84
C SER A 367 -14.15 0.04 11.36
N LEU A 368 -14.89 -0.88 11.92
CA LEU A 368 -14.96 -1.16 13.34
C LEU A 368 -14.77 -2.66 13.56
N ASP A 369 -13.97 -3.01 14.54
CA ASP A 369 -13.83 -4.41 14.96
C ASP A 369 -13.71 -4.49 16.48
N GLY A 370 -14.01 -5.66 17.04
CA GLY A 370 -13.90 -5.85 18.48
C GLY A 370 -14.41 -7.22 18.92
N PRO A 371 -14.17 -7.60 20.18
CA PRO A 371 -14.66 -8.85 20.73
C PRO A 371 -16.17 -8.75 21.06
N PHE A 372 -16.85 -9.89 21.00
CA PHE A 372 -18.15 -10.07 21.64
C PHE A 372 -17.93 -10.28 23.15
N GLY A 373 -18.02 -9.22 23.95
CA GLY A 373 -17.75 -9.26 25.39
C GLY A 373 -16.28 -9.01 25.75
N ARG A 374 -15.96 -9.09 27.04
CA ARG A 374 -14.59 -8.88 27.52
C ARG A 374 -13.72 -10.09 27.20
N ARG A 375 -12.57 -9.81 26.60
CA ARG A 375 -11.56 -10.80 26.23
C ARG A 375 -10.57 -11.03 27.38
N ILE A 376 -10.09 -9.97 28.00
CA ILE A 376 -9.12 -9.98 29.09
C ILE A 376 -9.84 -9.65 30.38
N THR A 377 -9.78 -10.56 31.33
CA THR A 377 -10.47 -10.44 32.65
C THR A 377 -9.50 -10.26 33.81
N GLU A 378 -8.20 -10.46 33.56
CA GLU A 378 -7.14 -10.33 34.55
C GLU A 378 -6.12 -9.27 34.11
N THR A 379 -5.32 -8.76 35.04
CA THR A 379 -4.24 -7.83 34.71
C THR A 379 -3.16 -8.56 33.92
N VAL A 380 -2.85 -8.07 32.74
CA VAL A 380 -1.84 -8.61 31.83
C VAL A 380 -0.78 -7.54 31.59
N GLY A 381 0.50 -7.88 31.82
CA GLY A 381 1.60 -6.94 31.61
C GLY A 381 1.50 -5.66 32.46
N GLY A 382 0.85 -5.73 33.63
CA GLY A 382 0.61 -4.56 34.49
C GLY A 382 -0.58 -3.68 34.04
N VAL A 383 -1.28 -4.04 32.95
CA VAL A 383 -2.45 -3.32 32.43
C VAL A 383 -3.72 -3.98 32.97
N ALA A 384 -4.53 -3.23 33.70
CA ALA A 384 -5.81 -3.68 34.22
C ALA A 384 -6.81 -3.92 33.07
N PRO A 385 -7.78 -4.87 33.22
CA PRO A 385 -8.73 -5.23 32.17
C PRO A 385 -9.50 -4.04 31.56
N GLU A 386 -9.85 -3.05 32.38
CA GLU A 386 -10.56 -1.84 31.96
C GLU A 386 -9.71 -0.89 31.12
N ASN A 387 -8.39 -1.05 31.12
CA ASN A 387 -7.46 -0.25 30.33
C ASN A 387 -6.81 -1.05 29.20
N ASN A 388 -7.21 -2.31 29.05
CA ASN A 388 -6.66 -3.14 27.98
C ASN A 388 -7.39 -2.89 26.64
N PRO A 389 -6.68 -2.40 25.60
CA PRO A 389 -7.29 -2.09 24.31
C PRO A 389 -8.02 -3.27 23.67
N GLN A 390 -7.57 -4.48 23.95
CA GLN A 390 -8.13 -5.70 23.39
C GLN A 390 -9.57 -6.01 23.87
N ASN A 391 -10.04 -5.34 24.90
CA ASN A 391 -11.40 -5.48 25.42
C ASN A 391 -12.41 -4.52 24.78
N TYR A 392 -11.96 -3.62 23.93
CA TYR A 392 -12.77 -2.55 23.37
C TYR A 392 -12.74 -2.56 21.86
N PRO A 393 -13.75 -1.94 21.23
CA PRO A 393 -13.73 -1.75 19.80
C PRO A 393 -12.54 -0.90 19.34
N HIS A 394 -12.07 -1.21 18.15
CA HIS A 394 -11.06 -0.49 17.39
C HIS A 394 -11.74 0.11 16.15
N LEU A 395 -11.55 1.40 15.90
CA LEU A 395 -12.06 2.10 14.74
C LEU A 395 -10.90 2.53 13.86
N ARG A 396 -11.04 2.30 12.56
CA ARG A 396 -10.15 2.86 11.55
C ARG A 396 -10.98 3.56 10.47
N ALA A 397 -10.69 4.82 10.23
CA ALA A 397 -11.23 5.57 9.11
C ALA A 397 -10.10 5.95 8.15
N VAL A 398 -10.34 5.77 6.85
CA VAL A 398 -9.38 6.11 5.79
C VAL A 398 -10.09 6.95 4.75
N PHE A 399 -9.59 8.15 4.53
CA PHE A 399 -9.99 9.03 3.45
C PHE A 399 -8.90 9.06 2.38
N SER A 400 -9.29 8.90 1.13
CA SER A 400 -8.38 8.97 -0.01
C SER A 400 -9.01 9.79 -1.13
N MET A 401 -8.27 10.75 -1.63
CA MET A 401 -8.61 11.53 -2.82
C MET A 401 -7.51 11.30 -3.86
N SER A 402 -7.91 10.89 -5.07
CA SER A 402 -7.01 10.68 -6.18
C SER A 402 -6.48 12.01 -6.72
N LYS A 403 -5.25 11.98 -7.18
CA LYS A 403 -4.57 13.03 -7.93
C LYS A 403 -5.27 13.42 -9.24
N ASP A 404 -6.09 12.51 -9.79
CA ASP A 404 -6.80 12.74 -11.07
C ASP A 404 -8.06 13.58 -10.89
N LEU A 405 -8.50 13.80 -9.64
CA LEU A 405 -9.68 14.59 -9.34
C LEU A 405 -9.39 16.09 -9.24
N PHE A 406 -8.29 16.46 -8.59
CA PHE A 406 -7.87 17.84 -8.38
C PHE A 406 -6.34 17.94 -8.37
N PRO A 407 -5.77 19.14 -8.69
CA PRO A 407 -4.34 19.38 -8.54
C PRO A 407 -3.81 19.21 -7.11
N ILE A 408 -4.71 19.23 -6.14
CA ILE A 408 -4.40 18.99 -4.71
C ILE A 408 -5.13 17.74 -4.31
N PHE A 409 -4.43 16.76 -3.75
CA PHE A 409 -5.05 15.54 -3.25
C PHE A 409 -4.61 15.23 -1.82
N LEU A 410 -5.54 14.67 -1.07
CA LEU A 410 -5.43 14.42 0.36
C LEU A 410 -5.58 12.92 0.62
N GLN A 411 -4.69 12.38 1.43
CA GLN A 411 -4.89 11.09 2.08
C GLN A 411 -4.85 11.31 3.59
N ALA A 412 -5.78 10.73 4.30
CA ALA A 412 -5.83 10.81 5.75
C ALA A 412 -6.31 9.49 6.35
N SER A 413 -5.73 9.11 7.47
CA SER A 413 -6.21 7.98 8.25
C SER A 413 -6.35 8.39 9.72
N TYR A 414 -7.40 7.87 10.33
CA TYR A 414 -7.66 7.97 11.75
C TYR A 414 -7.80 6.56 12.31
N ASP A 415 -6.96 6.22 13.28
CA ASP A 415 -6.92 4.94 13.95
C ASP A 415 -7.19 5.18 15.44
N LYS A 416 -8.17 4.48 16.03
CA LYS A 416 -8.64 4.70 17.39
C LYS A 416 -8.88 3.41 18.13
N GLN A 417 -8.17 3.24 19.21
CA GLN A 417 -8.33 2.15 20.17
C GLN A 417 -8.99 2.63 21.46
N LEU A 418 -9.31 1.73 22.38
CA LEU A 418 -9.88 2.02 23.68
C LEU A 418 -11.21 2.80 23.63
N ILE A 419 -12.11 2.42 22.73
CA ILE A 419 -13.43 3.06 22.62
C ILE A 419 -14.36 2.44 23.67
N ARG A 420 -14.40 3.04 24.87
CA ARG A 420 -15.26 2.63 25.98
C ARG A 420 -16.65 3.25 25.86
N THR A 421 -16.68 4.49 25.35
CA THR A 421 -17.89 5.32 25.18
C THR A 421 -17.81 6.11 23.87
N PHE A 422 -18.92 6.69 23.43
CA PHE A 422 -18.94 7.54 22.23
C PHE A 422 -18.04 8.78 22.34
N SER A 423 -17.82 9.30 23.56
CA SER A 423 -16.92 10.44 23.77
C SER A 423 -15.45 10.09 23.52
N ASP A 424 -15.08 8.82 23.62
CA ASP A 424 -13.71 8.40 23.36
C ASP A 424 -13.33 8.54 21.88
N LEU A 425 -14.31 8.56 20.97
CA LEU A 425 -14.06 8.72 19.52
C LEU A 425 -13.32 10.03 19.18
N VAL A 426 -13.43 11.05 20.00
CA VAL A 426 -12.77 12.36 19.80
C VAL A 426 -11.64 12.61 20.81
N SER A 427 -11.38 11.67 21.72
CA SER A 427 -10.31 11.81 22.70
C SER A 427 -8.95 11.47 22.07
N PRO A 428 -7.85 12.14 22.46
CA PRO A 428 -6.51 11.84 21.94
C PRO A 428 -5.94 10.53 22.47
N GLU A 429 -6.46 9.97 23.56
CA GLU A 429 -5.99 8.72 24.15
C GLU A 429 -6.20 7.55 23.17
N GLY A 430 -5.12 6.80 22.86
CA GLY A 430 -5.18 5.64 21.96
C GLY A 430 -5.58 5.98 20.52
N SER A 431 -5.37 7.23 20.08
CA SER A 431 -5.63 7.66 18.70
C SER A 431 -4.33 7.95 17.94
N THR A 432 -4.32 7.60 16.66
CA THR A 432 -3.26 7.94 15.69
C THR A 432 -3.89 8.60 14.48
N ILE A 433 -3.37 9.75 14.11
CA ILE A 433 -3.80 10.48 12.92
C ILE A 433 -2.61 10.58 11.97
N GLN A 434 -2.83 10.18 10.74
CA GLN A 434 -1.89 10.39 9.65
C GLN A 434 -2.59 11.18 8.55
N ALA A 435 -1.93 12.18 8.00
CA ALA A 435 -2.45 12.94 6.87
C ALA A 435 -1.31 13.35 5.96
N SER A 436 -1.53 13.25 4.65
CA SER A 436 -0.64 13.76 3.62
C SER A 436 -1.43 14.63 2.66
N LEU A 437 -0.90 15.82 2.39
CA LEU A 437 -1.42 16.74 1.40
C LEU A 437 -0.40 16.83 0.27
N ASN A 438 -0.83 16.54 -0.93
CA ASN A 438 0.02 16.46 -2.10
C ASN A 438 -0.49 17.39 -3.19
N PHE A 439 0.42 17.85 -4.05
CA PHE A 439 0.11 18.78 -5.14
C PHE A 439 0.55 18.15 -6.47
N LYS A 440 -0.37 18.13 -7.45
CA LYS A 440 -0.04 17.74 -8.84
C LYS A 440 0.51 18.96 -9.56
N MET A 441 1.71 18.83 -10.12
CA MET A 441 2.30 19.83 -11.01
C MET A 441 2.46 19.18 -12.39
N GLY A 442 1.60 19.53 -13.32
CA GLY A 442 1.60 19.03 -14.69
C GLY A 442 0.49 19.70 -15.49
N PRO A 443 0.52 19.62 -16.83
CA PRO A 443 -0.60 20.10 -17.65
C PRO A 443 -1.88 19.35 -17.22
N ALA A 444 -2.94 20.14 -17.04
CA ALA A 444 -4.28 19.64 -16.73
C ALA A 444 -4.87 18.96 -17.97
#